data_8124e4ea8a766f97bcfa4f53faf5e900
#
_entry.id   8124e4ea8a766f97bcfa4f53faf5e900
#
_cell.length_a   1.000
_cell.length_b   1.000
_cell.length_c   1.000
_cell.angle_alpha   90.00
_cell.angle_beta   90.00
_cell.angle_gamma   90.00
#
_symmetry.space_group_name_H-M   'P 1'
#
loop_
_entity.id
_entity.type
_entity.pdbx_description
1 polymer ?
#
loop_
_entity_poly.entity_id
_entity_poly.type
_entity_poly.pdbx_seq_one_letter_code
_entity_poly.pdbx_strand_id
1 'polypeptide(L)'
;LQQHNIPGISGIDTRHLIRKLRKMDGPVKGSIVDVADAHAFDQLNATVLTNRQVDQVATPKPYPNPDTGKNVVVIDFGLKHGILRQLSERRCNVTVLPWTASAQDVLNLDPDGVLLSTGPGSPLDLGEGVLEMIRAVQAEIPLFAIGLGHELFALANGAKLEALPVEYHGSS
;
A
#
# COMPACT_ATOMS: atom_id res chain seq x y z
N LEU A 1 18.35 -10.58 2.68
CA LEU A 1 17.34 -11.42 3.34
C LEU A 1 17.76 -11.73 4.77
N GLN A 2 18.93 -12.34 4.98
CA GLN A 2 19.41 -12.75 6.30
C GLN A 2 19.47 -11.60 7.33
N GLN A 3 19.92 -10.39 6.92
CA GLN A 3 19.96 -9.20 7.80
C GLN A 3 18.60 -8.76 8.33
N HIS A 4 17.52 -9.14 7.64
CA HIS A 4 16.14 -8.76 7.98
C HIS A 4 15.26 -9.95 8.37
N ASN A 5 15.88 -11.10 8.67
CA ASN A 5 15.17 -12.34 9.02
C ASN A 5 14.08 -12.74 8.02
N ILE A 6 14.30 -12.46 6.73
CA ILE A 6 13.37 -12.83 5.67
C ILE A 6 13.71 -14.25 5.22
N PRO A 7 12.79 -15.22 5.37
CA PRO A 7 13.00 -16.57 4.90
C PRO A 7 13.20 -16.61 3.39
N GLY A 8 14.07 -17.51 2.92
CA GLY A 8 14.38 -17.67 1.52
C GLY A 8 14.61 -19.13 1.18
N ILE A 9 14.22 -19.53 -0.01
CA ILE A 9 14.45 -20.86 -0.55
C ILE A 9 15.23 -20.77 -1.86
N SER A 10 16.15 -21.69 -2.07
CA SER A 10 16.93 -21.81 -3.29
C SER A 10 16.86 -23.25 -3.83
N GLY A 11 17.31 -23.46 -5.07
CA GLY A 11 17.34 -24.79 -5.69
C GLY A 11 15.99 -25.29 -6.20
N ILE A 12 14.97 -24.44 -6.27
CA ILE A 12 13.67 -24.77 -6.86
C ILE A 12 13.54 -24.24 -8.29
N ASP A 13 12.76 -24.93 -9.13
CA ASP A 13 12.38 -24.42 -10.45
C ASP A 13 11.32 -23.32 -10.32
N THR A 14 11.78 -22.09 -10.18
CA THR A 14 10.91 -20.91 -10.03
C THR A 14 10.02 -20.70 -11.26
N ARG A 15 10.50 -21.05 -12.48
CA ARG A 15 9.72 -20.93 -13.71
C ARG A 15 8.54 -21.91 -13.74
N HIS A 16 8.77 -23.13 -13.29
CA HIS A 16 7.71 -24.13 -13.15
C HIS A 16 6.69 -23.70 -12.11
N LEU A 17 7.15 -23.20 -10.95
CA LEU A 17 6.28 -22.69 -9.89
C LEU A 17 5.37 -21.57 -10.41
N ILE A 18 5.94 -20.55 -11.07
CA ILE A 18 5.17 -19.42 -11.62
C ILE A 18 4.14 -19.90 -12.66
N ARG A 19 4.50 -20.86 -13.51
CA ARG A 19 3.56 -21.44 -14.49
C ARG A 19 2.38 -22.16 -13.82
N LYS A 20 2.63 -22.81 -12.67
CA LYS A 20 1.57 -23.41 -11.87
C LYS A 20 0.65 -22.35 -11.24
N LEU A 21 1.25 -21.35 -10.59
CA LEU A 21 0.50 -20.27 -9.93
C LEU A 21 -0.41 -19.54 -10.90
N ARG A 22 0.07 -19.24 -12.12
CA ARG A 22 -0.73 -18.57 -13.17
C ARG A 22 -1.91 -19.37 -13.69
N LYS A 23 -1.99 -20.68 -13.41
CA LYS A 23 -3.11 -21.54 -13.79
C LYS A 23 -4.14 -21.71 -12.67
N MET A 24 -3.86 -21.16 -11.49
CA MET A 24 -4.75 -21.21 -10.35
C MET A 24 -5.63 -19.96 -10.33
N ASP A 25 -6.90 -20.15 -10.02
CA ASP A 25 -7.82 -19.03 -9.87
C ASP A 25 -7.69 -18.43 -8.48
N GLY A 26 -7.45 -17.11 -8.41
CA GLY A 26 -7.37 -16.33 -7.18
C GLY A 26 -6.05 -16.46 -6.39
N PRO A 27 -5.99 -15.86 -5.20
CA PRO A 27 -4.81 -15.83 -4.36
C PRO A 27 -4.44 -17.22 -3.83
N VAL A 28 -3.16 -17.55 -3.93
CA VAL A 28 -2.62 -18.84 -3.49
C VAL A 28 -1.81 -18.67 -2.22
N LYS A 29 -2.15 -19.43 -1.18
CA LYS A 29 -1.38 -19.48 0.06
C LYS A 29 -0.11 -20.30 -0.13
N GLY A 30 1.01 -19.82 0.43
CA GLY A 30 2.29 -20.52 0.40
C GLY A 30 3.03 -20.40 1.71
N SER A 31 3.85 -21.39 2.04
CA SER A 31 4.73 -21.39 3.21
C SER A 31 6.10 -21.94 2.86
N ILE A 32 7.13 -21.45 3.52
CA ILE A 32 8.49 -21.99 3.48
C ILE A 32 8.73 -22.65 4.84
N VAL A 33 9.02 -23.93 4.83
CA VAL A 33 9.26 -24.73 6.04
C VAL A 33 10.58 -25.47 5.92
N ASP A 34 11.31 -25.64 7.01
CA ASP A 34 12.61 -26.31 7.02
C ASP A 34 12.50 -27.83 6.88
N VAL A 35 11.39 -28.38 7.33
CA VAL A 35 11.12 -29.84 7.31
C VAL A 35 9.71 -30.07 6.81
N ALA A 36 9.45 -31.18 6.14
CA ALA A 36 8.10 -31.60 5.77
C ALA A 36 7.27 -31.84 7.06
N ASP A 37 6.59 -30.81 7.52
CA ASP A 37 5.67 -30.89 8.65
C ASP A 37 4.28 -31.26 8.14
N ALA A 38 3.75 -32.38 8.63
CA ALA A 38 2.41 -32.85 8.28
C ALA A 38 1.33 -31.81 8.64
N HIS A 39 1.58 -30.98 9.67
CA HIS A 39 0.66 -29.93 10.11
C HIS A 39 0.79 -28.62 9.34
N ALA A 40 1.84 -28.46 8.53
CA ALA A 40 2.06 -27.22 7.77
C ALA A 40 0.92 -26.91 6.80
N PHE A 41 0.34 -27.93 6.19
CA PHE A 41 -0.81 -27.78 5.29
C PHE A 41 -2.08 -27.39 6.04
N ASP A 42 -2.30 -27.96 7.23
CA ASP A 42 -3.48 -27.62 8.05
C ASP A 42 -3.36 -26.18 8.54
N GLN A 43 -2.20 -25.75 9.00
CA GLN A 43 -1.93 -24.37 9.41
C GLN A 43 -2.07 -23.40 8.22
N LEU A 44 -1.54 -23.76 7.05
CA LEU A 44 -1.64 -22.95 5.85
C LEU A 44 -3.10 -22.76 5.42
N ASN A 45 -3.88 -23.84 5.44
CA ASN A 45 -5.30 -23.80 5.09
C ASN A 45 -6.12 -23.02 6.11
N ALA A 46 -5.82 -23.13 7.40
CA ALA A 46 -6.49 -22.41 8.46
C ALA A 46 -6.16 -20.90 8.47
N THR A 47 -5.04 -20.49 7.86
CA THR A 47 -4.65 -19.08 7.78
C THR A 47 -5.67 -18.30 6.96
N VAL A 48 -6.26 -17.27 7.55
CA VAL A 48 -7.14 -16.32 6.85
C VAL A 48 -6.29 -15.19 6.28
N LEU A 49 -6.35 -15.01 4.95
CA LEU A 49 -5.74 -13.85 4.31
C LEU A 49 -6.66 -12.64 4.54
N THR A 50 -6.12 -11.60 5.14
CA THR A 50 -6.85 -10.34 5.31
C THR A 50 -6.58 -9.41 4.13
N ASN A 51 -7.56 -8.61 3.75
CA ASN A 51 -7.40 -7.55 2.75
C ASN A 51 -6.99 -6.21 3.40
N ARG A 52 -6.82 -6.19 4.72
CA ARG A 52 -6.44 -5.01 5.51
C ARG A 52 -4.95 -4.99 5.84
N GLN A 53 -4.10 -5.35 4.89
CA GLN A 53 -2.65 -5.30 5.05
C GLN A 53 -2.13 -3.88 5.31
N VAL A 54 -2.88 -2.85 4.90
CA VAL A 54 -2.57 -1.44 5.18
C VAL A 54 -2.38 -1.21 6.67
N ASP A 55 -3.20 -1.81 7.54
CA ASP A 55 -3.09 -1.68 9.00
C ASP A 55 -1.74 -2.18 9.55
N GLN A 56 -1.07 -3.07 8.82
CA GLN A 56 0.20 -3.68 9.24
C GLN A 56 1.44 -2.96 8.69
N VAL A 57 1.29 -2.22 7.60
CA VAL A 57 2.42 -1.61 6.88
C VAL A 57 2.44 -0.09 6.91
N ALA A 58 1.31 0.55 7.17
CA ALA A 58 1.22 1.99 7.32
C ALA A 58 1.75 2.44 8.68
N THR A 59 2.23 3.68 8.74
CA THR A 59 2.66 4.27 10.01
C THR A 59 1.49 4.38 11.00
N PRO A 60 1.69 4.01 12.27
CA PRO A 60 0.67 4.21 13.30
C PRO A 60 0.61 5.64 13.85
N LYS A 61 1.61 6.50 13.54
CA LYS A 61 1.73 7.86 14.05
C LYS A 61 2.31 8.79 13.00
N PRO A 62 1.94 10.07 13.02
CA PRO A 62 2.59 11.07 12.18
C PRO A 62 4.10 11.14 12.42
N TYR A 63 4.86 11.34 11.34
CA TYR A 63 6.29 11.63 11.45
C TYR A 63 6.74 12.59 10.36
N PRO A 64 7.72 13.48 10.68
CA PRO A 64 8.26 14.42 9.73
C PRO A 64 9.44 13.82 8.93
N ASN A 65 9.62 14.30 7.71
CA ASN A 65 10.83 14.18 6.91
C ASN A 65 11.16 15.58 6.39
N PRO A 66 11.83 16.41 7.24
CA PRO A 66 11.92 17.86 7.03
C PRO A 66 12.90 18.26 5.93
N ASP A 67 12.54 19.28 5.19
CA ASP A 67 13.42 20.05 4.29
C ASP A 67 12.90 21.50 4.19
N THR A 68 13.47 22.33 3.33
CA THR A 68 13.20 23.77 3.24
C THR A 68 12.27 24.18 2.10
N GLY A 69 11.80 23.23 1.30
CA GLY A 69 10.96 23.50 0.13
C GLY A 69 9.47 23.46 0.46
N LYS A 70 8.68 23.00 -0.51
CA LYS A 70 7.22 22.91 -0.40
C LYS A 70 6.78 21.96 0.69
N ASN A 71 5.74 22.35 1.43
CA ASN A 71 5.10 21.49 2.43
C ASN A 71 4.22 20.44 1.75
N VAL A 72 4.57 19.18 1.91
CA VAL A 72 3.81 18.07 1.34
C VAL A 72 3.35 17.13 2.45
N VAL A 73 2.06 16.88 2.52
CA VAL A 73 1.52 15.83 3.37
C VAL A 73 1.42 14.54 2.57
N VAL A 74 1.92 13.46 3.14
CA VAL A 74 1.80 12.12 2.56
C VAL A 74 0.88 11.29 3.43
N ILE A 75 -0.19 10.76 2.84
CA ILE A 75 -1.07 9.78 3.50
C ILE A 75 -0.50 8.40 3.25
N ASP A 76 -0.15 7.71 4.33
CA ASP A 76 0.56 6.44 4.30
C ASP A 76 -0.40 5.24 4.27
N PHE A 77 -0.54 4.62 3.10
CA PHE A 77 -1.23 3.34 2.91
C PHE A 77 -0.25 2.16 2.81
N GLY A 78 1.04 2.39 2.98
CA GLY A 78 2.15 1.46 2.76
C GLY A 78 3.23 2.12 1.92
N LEU A 79 3.71 3.25 2.41
CA LEU A 79 4.62 4.16 1.72
C LEU A 79 5.98 3.52 1.44
N LYS A 80 6.38 3.46 0.19
CA LYS A 80 7.72 3.02 -0.19
C LYS A 80 8.76 4.12 0.05
N HIS A 81 9.89 3.75 0.65
CA HIS A 81 11.01 4.67 0.89
C HIS A 81 11.49 5.42 -0.38
N GLY A 82 11.33 4.80 -1.56
CA GLY A 82 11.64 5.45 -2.83
C GLY A 82 10.83 6.72 -3.09
N ILE A 83 9.57 6.76 -2.64
CA ILE A 83 8.71 7.95 -2.79
C ILE A 83 9.22 9.08 -1.89
N LEU A 84 9.51 8.78 -0.61
CA LEU A 84 10.09 9.78 0.30
C LEU A 84 11.43 10.32 -0.23
N ARG A 85 12.30 9.45 -0.73
CA ARG A 85 13.57 9.86 -1.34
C ARG A 85 13.35 10.82 -2.51
N GLN A 86 12.38 10.53 -3.39
CA GLN A 86 12.06 11.40 -4.52
C GLN A 86 11.51 12.76 -4.08
N LEU A 87 10.76 12.82 -3.00
CA LEU A 87 10.31 14.09 -2.41
C LEU A 87 11.49 14.84 -1.79
N SER A 88 12.37 14.15 -1.05
CA SER A 88 13.58 14.74 -0.46
C SER A 88 14.55 15.28 -1.52
N GLU A 89 14.78 14.57 -2.63
CA GLU A 89 15.60 15.04 -3.76
C GLU A 89 15.04 16.35 -4.36
N ARG A 90 13.74 16.59 -4.22
CA ARG A 90 13.06 17.84 -4.62
C ARG A 90 12.94 18.84 -3.49
N ARG A 91 13.59 18.55 -2.35
CA ARG A 91 13.65 19.39 -1.17
C ARG A 91 12.27 19.65 -0.54
N CYS A 92 11.29 18.76 -0.76
CA CYS A 92 9.99 18.90 -0.13
C CYS A 92 10.11 18.70 1.39
N ASN A 93 9.47 19.59 2.15
CA ASN A 93 9.25 19.43 3.58
C ASN A 93 8.05 18.51 3.78
N VAL A 94 8.29 17.27 4.18
CA VAL A 94 7.25 16.23 4.19
C VAL A 94 6.79 15.92 5.60
N THR A 95 5.47 15.82 5.78
CA THR A 95 4.85 15.22 6.95
C THR A 95 4.06 13.99 6.51
N VAL A 96 4.40 12.85 7.06
CA VAL A 96 3.69 11.59 6.78
C VAL A 96 2.62 11.38 7.85
N LEU A 97 1.38 11.18 7.42
CA LEU A 97 0.23 10.90 8.28
C LEU A 97 -0.25 9.46 8.07
N PRO A 98 -0.79 8.83 9.13
CA PRO A 98 -1.49 7.55 8.99
C PRO A 98 -2.65 7.65 8.00
N TRP A 99 -2.99 6.55 7.34
CA TRP A 99 -4.15 6.46 6.45
C TRP A 99 -5.50 6.77 7.12
N THR A 100 -5.54 6.69 8.45
CA THR A 100 -6.72 7.00 9.28
C THR A 100 -6.84 8.47 9.64
N ALA A 101 -5.93 9.33 9.17
CA ALA A 101 -5.99 10.77 9.43
C ALA A 101 -7.25 11.39 8.85
N SER A 102 -7.84 12.32 9.59
CA SER A 102 -8.99 13.08 9.12
C SER A 102 -8.58 14.17 8.12
N ALA A 103 -9.54 14.71 7.35
CA ALA A 103 -9.29 15.86 6.50
C ALA A 103 -8.77 17.06 7.30
N GLN A 104 -9.28 17.26 8.52
CA GLN A 104 -8.84 18.35 9.38
C GLN A 104 -7.38 18.21 9.83
N ASP A 105 -6.92 16.97 10.10
CA ASP A 105 -5.52 16.70 10.44
C ASP A 105 -4.59 17.08 9.28
N VAL A 106 -5.02 16.83 8.05
CA VAL A 106 -4.28 17.19 6.83
C VAL A 106 -4.25 18.71 6.65
N LEU A 107 -5.43 19.35 6.68
CA LEU A 107 -5.57 20.78 6.42
C LEU A 107 -4.90 21.64 7.48
N ASN A 108 -4.86 21.21 8.74
CA ASN A 108 -4.19 21.93 9.84
C ASN A 108 -2.67 22.05 9.63
N LEU A 109 -2.07 21.25 8.75
CA LEU A 109 -0.64 21.34 8.41
C LEU A 109 -0.36 22.36 7.31
N ASP A 110 -1.39 23.01 6.76
CA ASP A 110 -1.29 24.01 5.68
C ASP A 110 -0.35 23.55 4.53
N PRO A 111 -0.61 22.37 3.91
CA PRO A 111 0.28 21.84 2.90
C PRO A 111 0.10 22.52 1.54
N ASP A 112 1.19 22.64 0.79
CA ASP A 112 1.16 23.04 -0.64
C ASP A 112 0.61 21.93 -1.55
N GLY A 113 0.60 20.69 -1.08
CA GLY A 113 0.08 19.54 -1.80
C GLY A 113 0.01 18.28 -0.95
N VAL A 114 -0.83 17.36 -1.37
CA VAL A 114 -1.03 16.07 -0.70
C VAL A 114 -0.72 14.92 -1.64
N LEU A 115 -0.02 13.90 -1.12
CA LEU A 115 0.27 12.67 -1.84
C LEU A 115 -0.40 11.49 -1.13
N LEU A 116 -1.25 10.78 -1.84
CA LEU A 116 -1.79 9.49 -1.43
C LEU A 116 -0.82 8.38 -1.87
N SER A 117 -0.25 7.65 -0.93
CA SER A 117 0.78 6.67 -1.23
C SER A 117 0.23 5.40 -1.87
N THR A 118 1.13 4.58 -2.40
CA THR A 118 0.83 3.18 -2.71
C THR A 118 0.57 2.37 -1.44
N GLY A 119 -0.04 1.21 -1.58
CA GLY A 119 -0.28 0.28 -0.48
C GLY A 119 -0.76 -1.08 -0.96
N PRO A 120 -0.82 -2.08 -0.08
CA PRO A 120 -1.38 -3.40 -0.36
C PRO A 120 -2.89 -3.44 -0.08
N GLY A 121 -3.53 -4.52 -0.54
CA GLY A 121 -4.93 -4.80 -0.27
C GLY A 121 -5.88 -4.18 -1.28
N SER A 122 -7.15 -4.18 -0.91
CA SER A 122 -8.22 -3.64 -1.76
C SER A 122 -8.68 -2.27 -1.26
N PRO A 123 -8.86 -1.28 -2.13
CA PRO A 123 -9.39 0.03 -1.73
C PRO A 123 -10.83 -0.06 -1.21
N LEU A 124 -11.58 -1.10 -1.57
CA LEU A 124 -12.96 -1.31 -1.12
C LEU A 124 -13.05 -1.67 0.37
N ASP A 125 -11.96 -2.15 0.97
CA ASP A 125 -11.91 -2.61 2.36
C ASP A 125 -11.51 -1.51 3.37
N LEU A 126 -11.13 -0.31 2.89
CA LEU A 126 -10.67 0.79 3.73
C LEU A 126 -11.81 1.69 4.26
N GLY A 127 -12.99 1.58 3.68
CA GLY A 127 -14.21 2.23 4.15
C GLY A 127 -14.40 3.67 3.67
N GLU A 128 -15.60 4.20 3.94
CA GLU A 128 -16.06 5.51 3.43
C GLU A 128 -15.28 6.69 4.02
N GLY A 129 -14.81 6.59 5.27
CA GLY A 129 -14.08 7.70 5.92
C GLY A 129 -12.84 8.16 5.17
N VAL A 130 -12.12 7.24 4.51
CA VAL A 130 -10.97 7.59 3.66
C VAL A 130 -11.43 8.36 2.42
N LEU A 131 -12.54 7.95 1.82
CA LEU A 131 -13.08 8.61 0.62
C LEU A 131 -13.59 10.01 0.96
N GLU A 132 -14.23 10.19 2.12
CA GLU A 132 -14.66 11.50 2.62
C GLU A 132 -13.47 12.42 2.87
N MET A 133 -12.40 11.91 3.50
CA MET A 133 -11.16 12.65 3.69
C MET A 133 -10.58 13.11 2.35
N ILE A 134 -10.48 12.23 1.37
CA ILE A 134 -9.96 12.55 0.04
C ILE A 134 -10.81 13.64 -0.63
N ARG A 135 -12.15 13.53 -0.60
CA ARG A 135 -13.05 14.54 -1.20
C ARG A 135 -12.88 15.91 -0.55
N ALA A 136 -12.76 15.94 0.78
CA ALA A 136 -12.57 17.20 1.50
C ALA A 136 -11.22 17.85 1.20
N VAL A 137 -10.15 17.06 1.20
CA VAL A 137 -8.79 17.56 0.93
C VAL A 137 -8.62 18.04 -0.51
N GLN A 138 -9.10 17.27 -1.49
CA GLN A 138 -8.96 17.66 -2.91
C GLN A 138 -9.72 18.93 -3.31
N ALA A 139 -10.72 19.31 -2.52
CA ALA A 139 -11.47 20.55 -2.74
C ALA A 139 -10.63 21.81 -2.42
N GLU A 140 -9.63 21.67 -1.55
CA GLU A 140 -8.82 22.78 -1.03
C GLU A 140 -7.37 22.73 -1.52
N ILE A 141 -6.78 21.53 -1.68
CA ILE A 141 -5.35 21.32 -1.85
C ILE A 141 -5.11 20.43 -3.09
N PRO A 142 -4.10 20.75 -3.95
CA PRO A 142 -3.67 19.86 -5.02
C PRO A 142 -3.29 18.48 -4.49
N LEU A 143 -3.82 17.43 -5.11
CA LEU A 143 -3.67 16.06 -4.69
C LEU A 143 -3.04 15.20 -5.80
N PHE A 144 -2.06 14.38 -5.43
CA PHE A 144 -1.44 13.39 -6.29
C PHE A 144 -1.55 12.00 -5.65
N ALA A 145 -1.80 10.97 -6.44
CA ALA A 145 -2.08 9.64 -5.93
C ALA A 145 -1.36 8.53 -6.72
N ILE A 146 -0.87 7.50 -6.02
CA ILE A 146 -0.10 6.39 -6.59
C ILE A 146 -0.68 5.05 -6.13
N GLY A 147 -0.91 4.12 -7.08
CA GLY A 147 -1.35 2.75 -6.77
C GLY A 147 -2.64 2.72 -5.99
N LEU A 148 -2.65 2.13 -4.79
CA LEU A 148 -3.83 2.08 -3.92
C LEU A 148 -4.42 3.47 -3.65
N GLY A 149 -3.56 4.48 -3.43
CA GLY A 149 -4.01 5.86 -3.28
C GLY A 149 -4.72 6.37 -4.54
N HIS A 150 -4.26 5.99 -5.74
CA HIS A 150 -4.93 6.35 -7.00
C HIS A 150 -6.31 5.69 -7.14
N GLU A 151 -6.43 4.42 -6.76
CA GLU A 151 -7.71 3.71 -6.78
C GLU A 151 -8.70 4.33 -5.79
N LEU A 152 -8.25 4.69 -4.58
CA LEU A 152 -9.06 5.42 -3.60
C LEU A 152 -9.49 6.80 -4.11
N PHE A 153 -8.58 7.52 -4.77
CA PHE A 153 -8.91 8.81 -5.39
C PHE A 153 -9.98 8.65 -6.47
N ALA A 154 -9.86 7.62 -7.31
CA ALA A 154 -10.86 7.33 -8.35
C ALA A 154 -12.24 7.01 -7.73
N LEU A 155 -12.27 6.15 -6.68
CA LEU A 155 -13.49 5.85 -5.94
C LEU A 155 -14.11 7.08 -5.28
N ALA A 156 -13.31 7.94 -4.66
CA ALA A 156 -13.78 9.18 -4.04
C ALA A 156 -14.47 10.10 -5.04
N ASN A 157 -14.07 10.02 -6.31
CA ASN A 157 -14.65 10.77 -7.42
C ASN A 157 -15.74 10.02 -8.22
N GLY A 158 -16.25 8.93 -7.67
CA GLY A 158 -17.39 8.20 -8.23
C GLY A 158 -17.05 7.19 -9.33
N ALA A 159 -15.76 6.89 -9.54
CA ALA A 159 -15.36 5.82 -10.45
C ALA A 159 -15.74 4.45 -9.88
N LYS A 160 -15.94 3.49 -10.77
CA LYS A 160 -16.12 2.08 -10.39
C LYS A 160 -14.83 1.33 -10.63
N LEU A 161 -14.51 0.42 -9.72
CA LEU A 161 -13.39 -0.50 -9.87
C LEU A 161 -13.90 -1.84 -10.41
N GLU A 162 -13.20 -2.36 -11.38
CA GLU A 162 -13.46 -3.68 -11.96
C GLU A 162 -12.19 -4.53 -11.84
N ALA A 163 -12.36 -5.78 -11.43
CA ALA A 163 -11.26 -6.73 -11.42
C ALA A 163 -10.89 -7.08 -12.87
N LEU A 164 -9.61 -7.00 -13.20
CA LEU A 164 -9.14 -7.45 -14.51
C LEU A 164 -9.27 -8.98 -14.58
N PRO A 165 -9.61 -9.53 -15.77
CA PRO A 165 -9.71 -10.98 -15.97
C PRO A 165 -8.37 -11.70 -15.82
N VAL A 166 -7.28 -10.97 -15.92
CA VAL A 166 -5.90 -11.45 -15.68
C VAL A 166 -5.18 -10.42 -14.83
N GLU A 167 -4.49 -10.88 -13.79
CA GLU A 167 -3.66 -10.01 -12.97
C GLU A 167 -2.57 -9.34 -13.81
N TYR A 168 -2.49 -8.02 -13.71
CA TYR A 168 -1.48 -7.21 -14.37
C TYR A 168 -0.69 -6.42 -13.33
N HIS A 169 0.57 -6.77 -13.18
CA HIS A 169 1.51 -6.07 -12.31
C HIS A 169 2.68 -5.55 -13.14
N GLY A 170 2.82 -4.25 -13.22
CA GLY A 170 3.93 -3.63 -13.92
C GLY A 170 3.54 -2.33 -14.60
N SER A 171 4.52 -1.69 -15.21
CA SER A 171 4.41 -0.39 -15.89
C SER A 171 4.80 -0.45 -17.37
N SER A 172 4.78 -1.63 -17.95
CA SER A 172 5.14 -1.81 -19.38
C SER A 172 3.94 -2.04 -20.24
#